data_0d4a9dc874b4bbb724b8dcc25d888012
#
_entry.id   0d4a9dc874b4bbb724b8dcc25d888012
#
_cell.length_a   1.000
_cell.length_b   1.000
_cell.length_c   1.000
_cell.angle_alpha   90.00
_cell.angle_beta   90.00
_cell.angle_gamma   90.00
#
_symmetry.space_group_name_H-M   'P 1'
#
loop_
_entity.id
_entity.type
_entity.pdbx_description
1 polymer ?
#
loop_
_entity_poly.entity_id
_entity_poly.type
_entity_poly.pdbx_seq_one_letter_code
_entity_poly.pdbx_strand_id
1 'polypeptide(L)'
;MVDGSRAGTMFGRYQLQVLLARGGMGEVYRAYDTVKGRTVALKLLPEEFAKNPGYPARFRREAHAAARLQEPHVIPIHDWGEIDGLLYIDMRLVEGSDLRTLLTRGGPMPPARAVRIVIQIGAALDAGLVHRDVKPENILITGDRDNEFAYLVDFGIASDALATQLTTVGSIIGTYAYMAPERFDDEPVTGKSDIYSLACVLYEALTGAKPFQASTISGLIKAHLTSPVPRVSTTMQTIPVGFDAVIARGMAKDPADRYASAGQFASAAQSALTHHDRHTAGTIAETTLRPTTAPPVVEPTTVDPVPPDREHKVPQQTGPPQQPKPSHVVPVLMTLLIVGLLAVGGVVAWLAVNQGNSGEASSAPAPSTTTAALAAPELPPVDRRQAPIAPSAETPVPAPAPTSPVTARSGDLGLSIPIAQPRCDGTGIVVVGSAITPGQYAEDVQRFLVAHPGSSYLRTDQACPSLRQATDEGNPIYAVYKAAGKSTDAVCTLVRAVGEDAYGKWLDLTTDPTFIIPCP
;
A
#
# COMPACT_ATOMS: atom_id res chain seq x y z
N MET A 1 -5.68 35.11 6.33
CA MET A 1 -4.53 34.22 6.04
C MET A 1 -4.66 33.07 7.02
N VAL A 2 -4.68 31.83 6.53
CA VAL A 2 -4.71 30.63 7.39
C VAL A 2 -3.35 30.57 8.07
N ASP A 3 -3.36 30.65 9.41
CA ASP A 3 -2.17 30.70 10.25
C ASP A 3 -1.28 29.45 9.96
N GLY A 4 0.01 29.69 9.63
CA GLY A 4 0.99 28.64 9.31
C GLY A 4 1.03 28.13 7.86
N SER A 5 0.33 28.76 6.90
CA SER A 5 0.44 28.43 5.47
C SER A 5 1.65 29.11 4.82
N ARG A 6 2.38 28.38 3.96
CA ARG A 6 3.47 28.91 3.12
C ARG A 6 2.97 29.61 1.84
N ALA A 7 1.66 29.78 1.66
CA ALA A 7 1.10 30.44 0.48
C ALA A 7 1.66 31.87 0.34
N GLY A 8 2.02 32.26 -0.88
CA GLY A 8 2.66 33.52 -1.20
C GLY A 8 4.20 33.51 -1.13
N THR A 9 4.83 32.40 -0.72
CA THR A 9 6.30 32.28 -0.64
C THR A 9 6.88 31.49 -1.82
N MET A 10 8.21 31.58 -1.98
CA MET A 10 8.95 30.72 -2.90
C MET A 10 9.43 29.44 -2.19
N PHE A 11 9.37 28.32 -2.91
CA PHE A 11 9.98 27.05 -2.53
C PHE A 11 10.85 26.58 -3.70
N GLY A 12 12.14 26.85 -3.62
CA GLY A 12 13.04 26.71 -4.76
C GLY A 12 12.53 27.49 -5.98
N ARG A 13 12.23 26.78 -7.07
CA ARG A 13 11.67 27.35 -8.31
C ARG A 13 10.13 27.51 -8.29
N TYR A 14 9.46 27.00 -7.27
CA TYR A 14 8.00 26.99 -7.18
C TYR A 14 7.48 28.18 -6.38
N GLN A 15 6.61 28.98 -6.99
CA GLN A 15 5.84 30.02 -6.29
C GLN A 15 4.58 29.37 -5.72
N LEU A 16 4.51 29.22 -4.39
CA LEU A 16 3.36 28.64 -3.70
C LEU A 16 2.20 29.64 -3.73
N GLN A 17 1.08 29.29 -4.38
CA GLN A 17 -0.04 30.21 -4.58
C GLN A 17 -1.13 30.02 -3.54
N VAL A 18 -1.69 28.82 -3.46
CA VAL A 18 -2.82 28.47 -2.59
C VAL A 18 -2.59 27.11 -1.96
N LEU A 19 -2.86 26.98 -0.66
CA LEU A 19 -2.91 25.70 0.02
C LEU A 19 -4.19 24.97 -0.39
N LEU A 20 -4.05 23.82 -1.05
CA LEU A 20 -5.17 22.96 -1.50
C LEU A 20 -5.60 21.96 -0.42
N ALA A 21 -4.63 21.34 0.26
CA ALA A 21 -4.88 20.36 1.31
C ALA A 21 -3.74 20.34 2.32
N ARG A 22 -4.07 19.97 3.59
CA ARG A 22 -3.11 19.74 4.68
C ARG A 22 -3.53 18.48 5.43
N GLY A 23 -2.58 17.57 5.69
CA GLY A 23 -2.83 16.33 6.43
C GLY A 23 -1.55 15.75 7.03
N GLY A 24 -1.63 14.57 7.63
CA GLY A 24 -0.48 13.88 8.22
C GLY A 24 0.65 13.56 7.24
N MET A 25 0.35 13.52 5.93
CA MET A 25 1.32 13.28 4.86
C MET A 25 1.88 14.58 4.24
N GLY A 26 1.62 15.74 4.87
CA GLY A 26 2.13 17.03 4.43
C GLY A 26 1.09 17.98 3.87
N GLU A 27 1.56 18.89 3.04
CA GLU A 27 0.77 19.98 2.48
C GLU A 27 0.79 19.91 0.96
N VAL A 28 -0.36 20.14 0.32
CA VAL A 28 -0.47 20.22 -1.14
C VAL A 28 -0.81 21.65 -1.51
N TYR A 29 0.02 22.25 -2.37
CA TYR A 29 -0.16 23.60 -2.86
C TYR A 29 -0.47 23.62 -4.35
N ARG A 30 -1.35 24.52 -4.76
CA ARG A 30 -1.28 25.06 -6.12
C ARG A 30 -0.03 25.92 -6.20
N ALA A 31 0.89 25.58 -7.10
CA ALA A 31 2.15 26.27 -7.25
C ALA A 31 2.44 26.59 -8.72
N TYR A 32 3.19 27.66 -8.98
CA TYR A 32 3.69 27.99 -10.31
C TYR A 32 5.17 27.63 -10.41
N ASP A 33 5.50 26.71 -11.32
CA ASP A 33 6.89 26.38 -11.66
C ASP A 33 7.44 27.49 -12.59
N THR A 34 8.28 28.34 -12.05
CA THR A 34 8.85 29.50 -12.77
C THR A 34 9.84 29.11 -13.87
N VAL A 35 10.42 27.90 -13.80
CA VAL A 35 11.37 27.37 -14.80
C VAL A 35 10.63 26.75 -15.97
N LYS A 36 9.55 26.00 -15.70
CA LYS A 36 8.77 25.30 -16.74
C LYS A 36 7.58 26.12 -17.24
N GLY A 37 7.26 27.25 -16.60
CA GLY A 37 6.18 28.15 -17.01
C GLY A 37 4.78 27.54 -16.89
N ARG A 38 4.54 26.70 -15.87
CA ARG A 38 3.26 25.99 -15.69
C ARG A 38 2.79 25.97 -14.25
N THR A 39 1.46 25.86 -14.08
CA THR A 39 0.86 25.65 -12.76
C THR A 39 0.76 24.14 -12.46
N VAL A 40 1.10 23.75 -11.23
CA VAL A 40 1.20 22.36 -10.78
C VAL A 40 0.54 22.20 -9.41
N ALA A 41 0.25 20.94 -9.02
CA ALA A 41 0.02 20.57 -7.65
C ALA A 41 1.36 20.14 -7.04
N LEU A 42 1.81 20.86 -6.02
CA LEU A 42 3.08 20.59 -5.34
C LEU A 42 2.80 20.05 -3.95
N LYS A 43 3.13 18.79 -3.71
CA LYS A 43 3.04 18.15 -2.40
C LYS A 43 4.37 18.31 -1.68
N LEU A 44 4.35 18.93 -0.49
CA LEU A 44 5.47 19.06 0.43
C LEU A 44 5.29 18.07 1.58
N LEU A 45 6.26 17.18 1.77
CA LEU A 45 6.22 16.20 2.86
C LEU A 45 6.71 16.87 4.16
N PRO A 46 6.27 16.36 5.34
CA PRO A 46 6.78 16.80 6.63
C PRO A 46 8.31 16.69 6.74
N GLU A 47 8.93 17.63 7.42
CA GLU A 47 10.39 17.71 7.55
C GLU A 47 11.00 16.49 8.25
N GLU A 48 10.25 15.85 9.16
CA GLU A 48 10.65 14.63 9.84
C GLU A 48 10.90 13.46 8.88
N PHE A 49 10.24 13.43 7.71
CA PHE A 49 10.47 12.37 6.72
C PHE A 49 11.85 12.52 6.04
N ALA A 50 12.29 13.73 5.79
CA ALA A 50 13.63 13.96 5.26
C ALA A 50 14.73 13.61 6.28
N LYS A 51 14.43 13.73 7.58
CA LYS A 51 15.36 13.43 8.69
C LYS A 51 15.40 11.94 9.05
N ASN A 52 14.42 11.15 8.62
CA ASN A 52 14.37 9.70 8.91
C ASN A 52 15.39 8.96 8.04
N PRO A 53 16.38 8.25 8.64
CA PRO A 53 17.36 7.46 7.88
C PRO A 53 16.66 6.46 6.94
N GLY A 54 17.10 6.40 5.69
CA GLY A 54 16.54 5.48 4.69
C GLY A 54 15.26 5.96 3.98
N TYR A 55 14.44 6.84 4.59
CA TYR A 55 13.22 7.33 3.97
C TYR A 55 13.44 8.12 2.67
N PRO A 56 14.41 9.06 2.57
CA PRO A 56 14.66 9.77 1.31
C PRO A 56 15.05 8.85 0.14
N ALA A 57 15.80 7.79 0.41
CA ALA A 57 16.18 6.82 -0.62
C ALA A 57 14.96 6.01 -1.12
N ARG A 58 14.11 5.54 -0.19
CA ARG A 58 12.85 4.86 -0.52
C ARG A 58 11.89 5.78 -1.26
N PHE A 59 11.70 7.02 -0.77
CA PHE A 59 10.89 8.04 -1.44
C PHE A 59 11.30 8.25 -2.89
N ARG A 60 12.62 8.40 -3.17
CA ARG A 60 13.13 8.59 -4.53
C ARG A 60 12.84 7.38 -5.42
N ARG A 61 12.98 6.16 -4.89
CA ARG A 61 12.69 4.92 -5.63
C ARG A 61 11.21 4.82 -5.98
N GLU A 62 10.31 5.05 -5.03
CA GLU A 62 8.86 4.96 -5.21
C GLU A 62 8.32 6.09 -6.10
N ALA A 63 8.79 7.33 -5.91
CA ALA A 63 8.46 8.45 -6.77
C ALA A 63 8.92 8.24 -8.21
N HIS A 64 10.13 7.66 -8.41
CA HIS A 64 10.63 7.29 -9.73
C HIS A 64 9.76 6.21 -10.39
N ALA A 65 9.38 5.18 -9.66
CA ALA A 65 8.50 4.13 -10.17
C ALA A 65 7.13 4.69 -10.56
N ALA A 66 6.50 5.52 -9.72
CA ALA A 66 5.22 6.14 -9.98
C ALA A 66 5.26 7.11 -11.19
N ALA A 67 6.33 7.87 -11.34
CA ALA A 67 6.49 8.81 -12.47
C ALA A 67 6.65 8.11 -13.84
N ARG A 68 7.01 6.84 -13.88
CA ARG A 68 7.11 6.04 -15.11
C ARG A 68 5.80 5.41 -15.55
N LEU A 69 4.76 5.43 -14.72
CA LEU A 69 3.45 4.89 -15.07
C LEU A 69 2.82 5.73 -16.19
N GLN A 70 2.33 5.07 -17.24
CA GLN A 70 1.72 5.71 -18.40
C GLN A 70 0.21 5.50 -18.46
N GLU A 71 -0.39 4.98 -17.40
CA GLU A 71 -1.84 4.77 -17.30
C GLU A 71 -2.56 6.12 -17.17
N PRO A 72 -3.57 6.42 -18.01
CA PRO A 72 -4.27 7.70 -18.00
C PRO A 72 -4.92 8.07 -16.65
N HIS A 73 -5.36 7.08 -15.88
CA HIS A 73 -6.02 7.25 -14.59
C HIS A 73 -5.04 7.35 -13.39
N VAL A 74 -3.74 7.29 -13.65
CA VAL A 74 -2.69 7.63 -12.68
C VAL A 74 -2.34 9.10 -12.83
N ILE A 75 -2.25 9.84 -11.71
CA ILE A 75 -1.86 11.25 -11.76
C ILE A 75 -0.43 11.38 -12.32
N PRO A 76 -0.18 12.15 -13.37
CA PRO A 76 1.17 12.36 -13.89
C PRO A 76 2.06 13.10 -12.89
N ILE A 77 3.17 12.48 -12.50
CA ILE A 77 4.24 13.11 -11.73
C ILE A 77 5.23 13.74 -12.71
N HIS A 78 5.55 15.00 -12.48
CA HIS A 78 6.42 15.77 -13.36
C HIS A 78 7.86 15.86 -12.83
N ASP A 79 7.99 15.92 -11.50
CA ASP A 79 9.29 16.01 -10.83
C ASP A 79 9.14 15.67 -9.34
N TRP A 80 10.23 15.27 -8.71
CA TRP A 80 10.31 15.01 -7.29
C TRP A 80 11.74 15.23 -6.80
N GLY A 81 11.90 15.48 -5.53
CA GLY A 81 13.23 15.69 -4.97
C GLY A 81 13.20 16.25 -3.56
N GLU A 82 14.24 16.97 -3.23
CA GLU A 82 14.44 17.65 -1.96
C GLU A 82 14.92 19.08 -2.19
N ILE A 83 14.30 20.03 -1.52
CA ILE A 83 14.68 21.44 -1.51
C ILE A 83 14.66 21.90 -0.06
N ASP A 84 15.75 22.52 0.41
CA ASP A 84 15.89 23.05 1.76
C ASP A 84 15.52 22.06 2.87
N GLY A 85 15.88 20.77 2.69
CA GLY A 85 15.57 19.70 3.65
C GLY A 85 14.13 19.24 3.66
N LEU A 86 13.32 19.60 2.66
CA LEU A 86 11.94 19.14 2.47
C LEU A 86 11.81 18.32 1.20
N LEU A 87 11.23 17.13 1.32
CA LEU A 87 10.89 16.30 0.17
C LEU A 87 9.64 16.84 -0.51
N TYR A 88 9.63 16.82 -1.85
CA TYR A 88 8.49 17.29 -2.64
C TYR A 88 8.14 16.38 -3.82
N ILE A 89 6.89 16.46 -4.24
CA ILE A 89 6.38 15.86 -5.49
C ILE A 89 5.65 16.95 -6.28
N ASP A 90 6.09 17.18 -7.52
CA ASP A 90 5.44 18.04 -8.52
C ASP A 90 4.58 17.14 -9.42
N MET A 91 3.27 17.37 -9.45
CA MET A 91 2.31 16.57 -10.21
C MET A 91 1.32 17.47 -10.96
N ARG A 92 0.59 16.87 -11.90
CA ARG A 92 -0.48 17.57 -12.62
C ARG A 92 -1.48 18.17 -11.63
N LEU A 93 -1.77 19.45 -11.81
CA LEU A 93 -2.93 20.07 -11.16
C LEU A 93 -4.20 19.62 -11.87
N VAL A 94 -5.09 18.95 -11.13
CA VAL A 94 -6.41 18.54 -11.60
C VAL A 94 -7.47 19.44 -10.99
N GLU A 95 -8.27 20.08 -11.85
CA GLU A 95 -9.44 20.84 -11.39
C GLU A 95 -10.63 19.89 -11.26
N GLY A 96 -11.15 19.75 -10.05
CA GLY A 96 -12.21 18.80 -9.72
C GLY A 96 -12.40 18.67 -8.20
N SER A 97 -12.96 17.57 -7.78
CA SER A 97 -13.15 17.24 -6.37
C SER A 97 -12.68 15.82 -6.09
N ASP A 98 -12.19 15.58 -4.88
CA ASP A 98 -11.98 14.21 -4.43
C ASP A 98 -13.31 13.49 -4.18
N LEU A 99 -13.28 12.17 -4.25
CA LEU A 99 -14.48 11.32 -4.09
C LEU A 99 -15.07 11.46 -2.69
N ARG A 100 -14.27 11.71 -1.65
CA ARG A 100 -14.73 11.97 -0.28
C ARG A 100 -15.65 13.19 -0.24
N THR A 101 -15.19 14.29 -0.84
CA THR A 101 -15.96 15.54 -0.93
C THR A 101 -17.28 15.32 -1.69
N LEU A 102 -17.24 14.55 -2.79
CA LEU A 102 -18.47 14.25 -3.55
C LEU A 102 -19.46 13.42 -2.75
N LEU A 103 -18.99 12.38 -2.01
CA LEU A 103 -19.83 11.55 -1.16
C LEU A 103 -20.41 12.33 0.03
N THR A 104 -19.61 13.20 0.65
CA THR A 104 -20.05 14.02 1.77
C THR A 104 -21.14 15.03 1.36
N ARG A 105 -21.03 15.61 0.16
CA ARG A 105 -21.99 16.61 -0.35
C ARG A 105 -23.22 15.98 -0.99
N GLY A 106 -23.05 14.88 -1.72
CA GLY A 106 -24.06 14.27 -2.57
C GLY A 106 -24.69 12.99 -2.01
N GLY A 107 -24.14 12.43 -0.94
CA GLY A 107 -24.54 11.12 -0.41
C GLY A 107 -24.16 9.97 -1.34
N PRO A 108 -24.87 8.83 -1.26
CA PRO A 108 -24.62 7.65 -2.09
C PRO A 108 -24.78 7.95 -3.58
N MET A 109 -23.97 7.27 -4.38
CA MET A 109 -23.96 7.42 -5.83
C MET A 109 -24.87 6.41 -6.52
N PRO A 110 -25.48 6.76 -7.67
CA PRO A 110 -26.11 5.78 -8.54
C PRO A 110 -25.11 4.66 -8.91
N PRO A 111 -25.52 3.37 -8.91
CA PRO A 111 -24.62 2.25 -9.15
C PRO A 111 -23.80 2.37 -10.45
N ALA A 112 -24.41 2.84 -11.52
CA ALA A 112 -23.74 3.05 -12.80
C ALA A 112 -22.57 4.06 -12.71
N ARG A 113 -22.72 5.13 -11.91
CA ARG A 113 -21.67 6.13 -11.68
C ARG A 113 -20.53 5.54 -10.84
N ALA A 114 -20.86 4.87 -9.73
CA ALA A 114 -19.86 4.22 -8.87
C ALA A 114 -19.03 3.20 -9.64
N VAL A 115 -19.66 2.37 -10.48
CA VAL A 115 -18.98 1.38 -11.32
C VAL A 115 -18.06 2.03 -12.35
N ARG A 116 -18.49 3.12 -13.02
CA ARG A 116 -17.60 3.84 -13.97
C ARG A 116 -16.32 4.34 -13.30
N ILE A 117 -16.42 4.88 -12.08
CA ILE A 117 -15.24 5.32 -11.30
C ILE A 117 -14.36 4.12 -10.95
N VAL A 118 -14.94 3.02 -10.46
CA VAL A 118 -14.21 1.81 -10.09
C VAL A 118 -13.49 1.18 -11.29
N ILE A 119 -14.06 1.22 -12.49
CA ILE A 119 -13.39 0.74 -13.72
C ILE A 119 -12.12 1.55 -13.99
N GLN A 120 -12.19 2.86 -13.89
CA GLN A 120 -11.06 3.76 -14.13
C GLN A 120 -9.96 3.57 -13.07
N ILE A 121 -10.32 3.49 -11.80
CA ILE A 121 -9.37 3.23 -10.71
C ILE A 121 -8.80 1.81 -10.78
N GLY A 122 -9.61 0.83 -11.20
CA GLY A 122 -9.14 -0.54 -11.45
C GLY A 122 -8.04 -0.60 -12.50
N ALA A 123 -8.15 0.18 -13.59
CA ALA A 123 -7.11 0.31 -14.60
C ALA A 123 -5.82 0.94 -14.02
N ALA A 124 -5.97 2.00 -13.21
CA ALA A 124 -4.83 2.61 -12.51
C ALA A 124 -4.08 1.63 -11.61
N LEU A 125 -4.80 0.79 -10.87
CA LEU A 125 -4.20 -0.20 -9.96
C LEU A 125 -3.53 -1.37 -10.70
N ASP A 126 -4.05 -1.75 -11.86
CA ASP A 126 -3.45 -2.80 -12.70
C ASP A 126 -2.21 -2.31 -13.49
N ALA A 127 -1.84 -1.03 -13.39
CA ALA A 127 -0.64 -0.46 -14.01
C ALA A 127 0.70 -0.95 -13.41
N GLY A 128 0.66 -1.81 -12.38
CA GLY A 128 1.81 -2.56 -11.90
C GLY A 128 2.51 -2.01 -10.65
N LEU A 129 1.99 -0.97 -10.01
CA LEU A 129 2.49 -0.48 -8.73
C LEU A 129 1.43 -0.67 -7.63
N VAL A 130 1.82 -1.28 -6.50
CA VAL A 130 0.93 -1.40 -5.33
C VAL A 130 0.75 -0.03 -4.70
N HIS A 131 -0.52 0.43 -4.60
CA HIS A 131 -0.85 1.77 -4.12
C HIS A 131 -0.81 1.91 -2.60
N ARG A 132 -1.24 0.89 -1.85
CA ARG A 132 -1.23 0.80 -0.38
C ARG A 132 -2.14 1.78 0.38
N ASP A 133 -2.74 2.78 -0.27
CA ASP A 133 -3.61 3.77 0.39
C ASP A 133 -4.80 4.17 -0.51
N VAL A 134 -5.51 3.17 -1.06
CA VAL A 134 -6.71 3.41 -1.87
C VAL A 134 -7.86 3.81 -0.96
N LYS A 135 -8.33 5.05 -1.13
CA LYS A 135 -9.45 5.63 -0.36
C LYS A 135 -10.09 6.79 -1.13
N PRO A 136 -11.31 7.22 -0.77
CA PRO A 136 -12.00 8.28 -1.51
C PRO A 136 -11.24 9.61 -1.60
N GLU A 137 -10.43 9.94 -0.60
CA GLU A 137 -9.60 11.15 -0.58
C GLU A 137 -8.50 11.13 -1.65
N ASN A 138 -8.07 9.94 -2.07
CA ASN A 138 -7.01 9.74 -3.07
C ASN A 138 -7.56 9.48 -4.48
N ILE A 139 -8.86 9.69 -4.70
CA ILE A 139 -9.52 9.57 -6.01
C ILE A 139 -10.07 10.95 -6.41
N LEU A 140 -9.41 11.60 -7.37
CA LEU A 140 -9.85 12.90 -7.89
C LEU A 140 -10.76 12.69 -9.10
N ILE A 141 -11.92 13.36 -9.09
CA ILE A 141 -12.91 13.31 -10.17
C ILE A 141 -12.97 14.68 -10.84
N THR A 142 -12.82 14.69 -12.17
CA THR A 142 -12.92 15.87 -13.03
C THR A 142 -13.93 15.61 -14.14
N GLY A 143 -14.38 16.68 -14.83
CA GLY A 143 -15.38 16.60 -15.88
C GLY A 143 -16.82 16.70 -15.37
N ASP A 144 -17.76 16.63 -16.32
CA ASP A 144 -19.18 16.65 -16.05
C ASP A 144 -19.72 15.26 -15.69
N ARG A 145 -20.89 15.18 -15.05
CA ARG A 145 -21.48 13.91 -14.55
C ARG A 145 -21.55 12.78 -15.59
N ASP A 146 -21.71 13.13 -16.87
CA ASP A 146 -21.84 12.16 -17.96
C ASP A 146 -20.47 11.77 -18.56
N ASN A 147 -19.43 12.58 -18.32
CA ASN A 147 -18.08 12.38 -18.84
C ASN A 147 -17.02 12.59 -17.74
N GLU A 148 -17.22 11.93 -16.59
CA GLU A 148 -16.29 11.98 -15.46
C GLU A 148 -15.02 11.20 -15.76
N PHE A 149 -13.88 11.83 -15.43
CA PHE A 149 -12.57 11.20 -15.47
C PHE A 149 -11.99 11.13 -14.05
N ALA A 150 -11.60 9.92 -13.63
CA ALA A 150 -11.03 9.67 -12.31
C ALA A 150 -9.51 9.54 -12.40
N TYR A 151 -8.81 10.21 -11.47
CA TYR A 151 -7.37 10.04 -11.24
C TYR A 151 -7.13 9.42 -9.89
N LEU A 152 -6.25 8.42 -9.83
CA LEU A 152 -5.67 7.91 -8.58
C LEU A 152 -4.42 8.72 -8.26
N VAL A 153 -4.37 9.29 -7.05
CA VAL A 153 -3.28 10.14 -6.57
C VAL A 153 -2.62 9.54 -5.33
N ASP A 154 -1.45 10.05 -4.96
CA ASP A 154 -0.77 9.69 -3.71
C ASP A 154 -0.42 8.20 -3.61
N PHE A 155 0.18 7.63 -4.67
CA PHE A 155 0.79 6.31 -4.60
C PHE A 155 1.65 6.22 -3.35
N GLY A 156 1.42 5.22 -2.52
CA GLY A 156 1.90 5.01 -1.14
C GLY A 156 3.33 5.36 -0.75
N ILE A 157 3.90 6.37 -1.43
CA ILE A 157 5.26 6.91 -1.24
C ILE A 157 5.54 7.30 0.23
N ALA A 158 4.47 7.48 1.03
CA ALA A 158 4.57 7.85 2.44
C ALA A 158 3.92 6.82 3.41
N SER A 159 3.36 5.71 2.91
CA SER A 159 2.47 4.85 3.71
C SER A 159 3.18 4.07 4.82
N ASP A 160 4.42 3.65 4.61
CA ASP A 160 5.17 2.87 5.62
C ASP A 160 5.73 3.75 6.75
N ALA A 161 5.91 5.06 6.52
CA ALA A 161 6.34 5.99 7.56
C ALA A 161 5.23 6.32 8.57
N LEU A 162 3.95 6.18 8.17
CA LEU A 162 2.81 6.40 9.05
C LEU A 162 2.62 5.30 10.10
N ALA A 163 3.08 4.08 9.83
CA ALA A 163 3.04 3.00 10.82
C ALA A 163 3.86 3.33 12.07
N THR A 164 4.87 4.19 11.95
CA THR A 164 5.79 4.56 13.04
C THR A 164 5.43 5.87 13.74
N GLN A 165 4.54 6.72 13.16
CA GLN A 165 4.21 8.06 13.71
C GLN A 165 2.72 8.23 14.04
N LEU A 166 2.22 7.43 14.97
CA LEU A 166 0.84 7.40 15.45
C LEU A 166 0.57 8.51 16.48
N THR A 167 0.45 9.78 16.11
CA THR A 167 0.21 10.85 17.10
C THR A 167 -1.04 11.70 16.92
N THR A 168 -1.82 11.56 15.85
CA THR A 168 -3.06 12.35 15.69
C THR A 168 -4.29 11.46 15.49
N VAL A 169 -5.01 11.20 16.56
CA VAL A 169 -6.12 10.20 16.66
C VAL A 169 -7.24 10.35 15.62
N GLY A 170 -7.55 11.56 15.15
CA GLY A 170 -8.68 11.78 14.24
C GLY A 170 -8.41 11.44 12.77
N SER A 171 -7.20 11.71 12.24
CA SER A 171 -6.83 11.40 10.85
C SER A 171 -6.49 9.92 10.64
N ILE A 172 -6.10 9.25 11.71
CA ILE A 172 -5.73 7.83 11.74
C ILE A 172 -6.95 6.93 11.49
N ILE A 173 -8.09 7.18 12.15
CA ILE A 173 -9.33 6.41 11.97
C ILE A 173 -9.80 6.44 10.50
N GLY A 174 -9.54 7.55 9.76
CA GLY A 174 -9.86 7.67 8.34
C GLY A 174 -9.13 6.66 7.46
N THR A 175 -7.84 6.47 7.65
CA THR A 175 -6.99 5.58 6.86
C THR A 175 -7.27 4.10 7.13
N TYR A 176 -7.48 3.71 8.39
CA TYR A 176 -7.79 2.32 8.76
C TYR A 176 -9.13 1.82 8.22
N ALA A 177 -10.04 2.70 7.84
CA ALA A 177 -11.38 2.31 7.36
C ALA A 177 -11.40 1.57 6.00
N TYR A 178 -10.29 1.58 5.26
CA TYR A 178 -10.13 0.91 3.95
C TYR A 178 -8.96 -0.08 3.96
N MET A 179 -8.30 -0.25 5.10
CA MET A 179 -7.09 -1.05 5.20
C MET A 179 -7.41 -2.54 5.12
N ALA A 180 -6.67 -3.25 4.29
CA ALA A 180 -6.82 -4.70 4.13
C ALA A 180 -6.32 -5.45 5.39
N PRO A 181 -6.94 -6.62 5.73
CA PRO A 181 -6.61 -7.40 6.91
C PRO A 181 -5.13 -7.71 7.06
N GLU A 182 -4.47 -8.17 6.00
CA GLU A 182 -3.05 -8.55 5.98
C GLU A 182 -2.10 -7.42 6.36
N ARG A 183 -2.54 -6.16 6.28
CA ARG A 183 -1.73 -5.02 6.70
C ARG A 183 -1.65 -4.82 8.22
N PHE A 184 -2.45 -5.58 8.97
CA PHE A 184 -2.41 -5.59 10.43
C PHE A 184 -1.57 -6.74 10.99
N ASP A 185 -1.20 -7.72 10.14
CA ASP A 185 -0.53 -8.96 10.54
C ASP A 185 0.89 -9.09 9.95
N ASP A 186 1.53 -7.97 9.54
CA ASP A 186 2.87 -7.90 8.92
C ASP A 186 3.05 -8.81 7.69
N GLU A 187 1.95 -9.17 7.01
CA GLU A 187 1.97 -9.95 5.79
C GLU A 187 2.33 -9.08 4.57
N PRO A 188 2.86 -9.68 3.49
CA PRO A 188 3.24 -8.94 2.28
C PRO A 188 2.07 -8.18 1.66
N VAL A 189 2.20 -6.87 1.53
CA VAL A 189 1.21 -6.00 0.87
C VAL A 189 1.35 -6.14 -0.63
N THR A 190 0.29 -6.57 -1.29
CA THR A 190 0.24 -6.81 -2.75
C THR A 190 -0.92 -6.03 -3.38
N GLY A 191 -1.07 -6.11 -4.72
CA GLY A 191 -2.25 -5.56 -5.40
C GLY A 191 -3.58 -6.11 -4.88
N LYS A 192 -3.57 -7.28 -4.20
CA LYS A 192 -4.76 -7.81 -3.52
C LYS A 192 -5.25 -6.94 -2.37
N SER A 193 -4.32 -6.25 -1.69
CA SER A 193 -4.65 -5.29 -0.63
C SER A 193 -5.37 -4.06 -1.21
N ASP A 194 -4.96 -3.60 -2.39
CA ASP A 194 -5.61 -2.48 -3.08
C ASP A 194 -7.01 -2.86 -3.59
N ILE A 195 -7.21 -4.13 -4.02
CA ILE A 195 -8.54 -4.64 -4.39
C ILE A 195 -9.50 -4.60 -3.19
N TYR A 196 -9.04 -5.00 -2.01
CA TYR A 196 -9.82 -4.90 -0.78
C TYR A 196 -10.24 -3.45 -0.50
N SER A 197 -9.29 -2.54 -0.56
CA SER A 197 -9.53 -1.11 -0.35
C SER A 197 -10.50 -0.53 -1.39
N LEU A 198 -10.35 -0.90 -2.67
CA LEU A 198 -11.25 -0.48 -3.75
C LEU A 198 -12.66 -1.05 -3.56
N ALA A 199 -12.81 -2.26 -3.02
CA ALA A 199 -14.11 -2.83 -2.67
C ALA A 199 -14.78 -2.08 -1.50
N CYS A 200 -14.00 -1.63 -0.51
CA CYS A 200 -14.50 -0.73 0.54
C CYS A 200 -14.97 0.62 -0.05
N VAL A 201 -14.23 1.18 -1.00
CA VAL A 201 -14.62 2.41 -1.71
C VAL A 201 -15.92 2.21 -2.50
N LEU A 202 -16.07 1.09 -3.22
CA LEU A 202 -17.31 0.77 -3.93
C LEU A 202 -18.49 0.64 -2.96
N TYR A 203 -18.32 -0.07 -1.84
CA TYR A 203 -19.34 -0.18 -0.81
C TYR A 203 -19.82 1.20 -0.34
N GLU A 204 -18.88 2.07 0.01
CA GLU A 204 -19.21 3.42 0.48
C GLU A 204 -19.82 4.29 -0.62
N ALA A 205 -19.33 4.21 -1.84
CA ALA A 205 -19.91 4.94 -2.97
C ALA A 205 -21.38 4.57 -3.21
N LEU A 206 -21.73 3.29 -3.02
CA LEU A 206 -23.10 2.79 -3.18
C LEU A 206 -24.00 3.10 -1.99
N THR A 207 -23.49 3.07 -0.76
CA THR A 207 -24.31 3.17 0.47
C THR A 207 -24.23 4.53 1.17
N GLY A 208 -23.21 5.33 0.85
CA GLY A 208 -22.89 6.57 1.57
C GLY A 208 -22.22 6.33 2.94
N ALA A 209 -21.97 5.08 3.32
CA ALA A 209 -21.39 4.70 4.60
C ALA A 209 -20.21 3.74 4.43
N LYS A 210 -19.21 3.83 5.28
CA LYS A 210 -18.08 2.89 5.32
C LYS A 210 -18.58 1.48 5.67
N PRO A 211 -17.95 0.40 5.13
CA PRO A 211 -18.41 -0.97 5.39
C PRO A 211 -18.31 -1.37 6.87
N PHE A 212 -17.30 -0.85 7.56
CA PHE A 212 -17.15 -1.03 9.00
C PHE A 212 -17.04 0.32 9.70
N GLN A 213 -17.75 0.42 10.82
CA GLN A 213 -17.76 1.60 11.68
C GLN A 213 -17.47 1.17 13.11
N ALA A 214 -16.55 1.86 13.77
CA ALA A 214 -16.25 1.63 15.17
C ALA A 214 -15.82 2.95 15.84
N SER A 215 -16.08 3.08 17.13
CA SER A 215 -15.68 4.25 17.93
C SER A 215 -14.19 4.24 18.31
N THR A 216 -13.50 3.11 18.14
CA THR A 216 -12.08 2.93 18.46
C THR A 216 -11.32 2.32 17.30
N ILE A 217 -10.02 2.62 17.19
CA ILE A 217 -9.13 2.04 16.18
C ILE A 217 -9.10 0.51 16.31
N SER A 218 -8.93 -0.01 17.53
CA SER A 218 -8.91 -1.46 17.78
C SER A 218 -10.22 -2.15 17.40
N GLY A 219 -11.37 -1.50 17.62
CA GLY A 219 -12.66 -2.00 17.16
C GLY A 219 -12.76 -2.05 15.63
N LEU A 220 -12.21 -1.05 14.94
CA LEU A 220 -12.17 -0.99 13.49
C LEU A 220 -11.23 -2.06 12.90
N ILE A 221 -10.04 -2.21 13.46
CA ILE A 221 -9.09 -3.28 13.08
C ILE A 221 -9.74 -4.65 13.25
N LYS A 222 -10.34 -4.92 14.42
CA LYS A 222 -11.07 -6.16 14.66
C LYS A 222 -12.17 -6.40 13.61
N ALA A 223 -12.91 -5.36 13.22
CA ALA A 223 -13.95 -5.50 12.21
C ALA A 223 -13.36 -5.89 10.84
N HIS A 224 -12.25 -5.27 10.42
CA HIS A 224 -11.57 -5.65 9.20
C HIS A 224 -11.02 -7.08 9.23
N LEU A 225 -10.50 -7.54 10.37
CA LEU A 225 -9.97 -8.89 10.54
C LEU A 225 -11.07 -9.97 10.58
N THR A 226 -12.15 -9.73 11.34
CA THR A 226 -13.05 -10.84 11.73
C THR A 226 -14.52 -10.64 11.38
N SER A 227 -15.01 -9.39 11.19
CA SER A 227 -16.44 -9.19 10.94
C SER A 227 -16.84 -9.59 9.52
N PRO A 228 -18.03 -10.19 9.33
CA PRO A 228 -18.53 -10.48 8.00
C PRO A 228 -18.73 -9.18 7.20
N VAL A 229 -18.52 -9.28 5.88
CA VAL A 229 -18.73 -8.13 4.97
C VAL A 229 -20.23 -7.80 4.93
N PRO A 230 -20.63 -6.56 5.20
CA PRO A 230 -22.04 -6.20 5.18
C PRO A 230 -22.58 -6.18 3.75
N ARG A 231 -23.84 -6.58 3.57
CA ARG A 231 -24.51 -6.62 2.27
C ARG A 231 -25.04 -5.23 1.90
N VAL A 232 -24.67 -4.75 0.72
CA VAL A 232 -25.15 -3.45 0.22
C VAL A 232 -26.66 -3.44 -0.04
N SER A 233 -27.21 -4.57 -0.50
CA SER A 233 -28.66 -4.72 -0.78
C SER A 233 -29.53 -4.61 0.47
N THR A 234 -29.01 -4.94 1.65
CA THR A 234 -29.71 -4.77 2.93
C THR A 234 -29.66 -3.32 3.43
N THR A 235 -28.62 -2.58 3.07
CA THR A 235 -28.45 -1.17 3.44
C THR A 235 -29.27 -0.26 2.51
N MET A 236 -29.29 -0.57 1.22
CA MET A 236 -29.97 0.20 0.18
C MET A 236 -30.71 -0.74 -0.78
N GLN A 237 -32.01 -0.88 -0.62
CA GLN A 237 -32.86 -1.79 -1.42
C GLN A 237 -32.87 -1.48 -2.94
N THR A 238 -32.45 -0.29 -3.33
CA THR A 238 -32.34 0.12 -4.75
C THR A 238 -31.09 -0.41 -5.43
N ILE A 239 -30.15 -0.99 -4.68
CA ILE A 239 -28.91 -1.53 -5.23
C ILE A 239 -29.14 -2.98 -5.65
N PRO A 240 -28.72 -3.36 -6.88
CA PRO A 240 -28.82 -4.74 -7.35
C PRO A 240 -28.13 -5.73 -6.40
N VAL A 241 -28.81 -6.84 -6.07
CA VAL A 241 -28.29 -7.87 -5.15
C VAL A 241 -26.98 -8.50 -5.62
N GLY A 242 -26.68 -8.46 -6.92
CA GLY A 242 -25.41 -8.94 -7.48
C GLY A 242 -24.17 -8.25 -6.90
N PHE A 243 -24.29 -7.01 -6.41
CA PHE A 243 -23.18 -6.31 -5.77
C PHE A 243 -22.78 -6.93 -4.43
N ASP A 244 -23.68 -7.63 -3.72
CA ASP A 244 -23.33 -8.29 -2.46
C ASP A 244 -22.22 -9.31 -2.64
N ALA A 245 -22.30 -10.16 -3.68
CA ALA A 245 -21.30 -11.17 -3.98
C ALA A 245 -19.98 -10.54 -4.46
N VAL A 246 -20.06 -9.48 -5.29
CA VAL A 246 -18.89 -8.78 -5.82
C VAL A 246 -18.08 -8.15 -4.69
N ILE A 247 -18.75 -7.41 -3.80
CA ILE A 247 -18.10 -6.73 -2.68
C ILE A 247 -17.60 -7.73 -1.64
N ALA A 248 -18.40 -8.77 -1.31
CA ALA A 248 -17.98 -9.80 -0.39
C ALA A 248 -16.69 -10.51 -0.84
N ARG A 249 -16.54 -10.80 -2.14
CA ARG A 249 -15.33 -11.38 -2.71
C ARG A 249 -14.18 -10.36 -2.73
N GLY A 250 -14.41 -9.10 -3.10
CA GLY A 250 -13.39 -8.06 -3.08
C GLY A 250 -12.85 -7.80 -1.68
N MET A 251 -13.73 -7.91 -0.66
CA MET A 251 -13.40 -7.75 0.76
C MET A 251 -13.16 -9.08 1.49
N ALA A 252 -12.87 -10.18 0.79
CA ALA A 252 -12.51 -11.45 1.42
C ALA A 252 -11.31 -11.25 2.36
N LYS A 253 -11.32 -11.95 3.51
CA LYS A 253 -10.26 -11.79 4.53
C LYS A 253 -8.94 -12.35 4.03
N ASP A 254 -8.97 -13.56 3.46
CA ASP A 254 -7.82 -14.13 2.76
C ASP A 254 -7.63 -13.44 1.40
N PRO A 255 -6.44 -12.88 1.12
CA PRO A 255 -6.12 -12.31 -0.19
C PRO A 255 -6.28 -13.30 -1.35
N ALA A 256 -6.10 -14.62 -1.12
CA ALA A 256 -6.23 -15.63 -2.15
C ALA A 256 -7.68 -15.76 -2.68
N ASP A 257 -8.68 -15.50 -1.85
CA ASP A 257 -10.10 -15.57 -2.21
C ASP A 257 -10.58 -14.35 -3.02
N ARG A 258 -9.78 -13.28 -3.08
CA ARG A 258 -10.12 -12.04 -3.82
C ARG A 258 -9.97 -12.23 -5.33
N TYR A 259 -10.33 -11.23 -6.09
CA TYR A 259 -10.10 -11.18 -7.54
C TYR A 259 -8.59 -11.19 -7.86
N ALA A 260 -8.21 -11.73 -9.02
CA ALA A 260 -6.82 -11.80 -9.43
C ALA A 260 -6.23 -10.41 -9.76
N SER A 261 -7.07 -9.47 -10.26
CA SER A 261 -6.69 -8.09 -10.57
C SER A 261 -7.82 -7.12 -10.24
N ALA A 262 -7.51 -5.83 -10.14
CA ALA A 262 -8.49 -4.78 -9.91
C ALA A 262 -9.45 -4.63 -11.09
N GLY A 263 -8.99 -4.84 -12.32
CA GLY A 263 -9.83 -4.89 -13.51
C GLY A 263 -10.83 -6.04 -13.51
N GLN A 264 -10.46 -7.22 -12.97
CA GLN A 264 -11.43 -8.31 -12.77
C GLN A 264 -12.51 -7.95 -11.76
N PHE A 265 -12.17 -7.30 -10.66
CA PHE A 265 -13.13 -6.79 -9.70
C PHE A 265 -14.07 -5.78 -10.36
N ALA A 266 -13.54 -4.80 -11.10
CA ALA A 266 -14.31 -3.79 -11.83
C ALA A 266 -15.26 -4.42 -12.87
N SER A 267 -14.79 -5.43 -13.61
CA SER A 267 -15.60 -6.17 -14.58
C SER A 267 -16.75 -6.94 -13.92
N ALA A 268 -16.51 -7.52 -12.73
CA ALA A 268 -17.57 -8.16 -11.96
C ALA A 268 -18.62 -7.16 -11.46
N ALA A 269 -18.20 -5.96 -11.03
CA ALA A 269 -19.11 -4.88 -10.64
C ALA A 269 -19.95 -4.39 -11.84
N GLN A 270 -19.36 -4.26 -13.02
CA GLN A 270 -20.06 -3.93 -14.27
C GLN A 270 -21.09 -5.00 -14.64
N SER A 271 -20.74 -6.28 -14.48
CA SER A 271 -21.66 -7.40 -14.74
C SER A 271 -22.85 -7.41 -13.79
N ALA A 272 -22.62 -7.12 -12.49
CA ALA A 272 -23.70 -7.03 -11.50
C ALA A 272 -24.71 -5.92 -11.85
N LEU A 273 -24.25 -4.80 -12.41
CA LEU A 273 -25.10 -3.72 -12.90
C LEU A 273 -25.97 -4.16 -14.09
N THR A 274 -25.35 -4.75 -15.13
CA THR A 274 -26.04 -5.08 -16.38
C THR A 274 -27.02 -6.25 -16.26
N HIS A 275 -26.81 -7.20 -15.35
CA HIS A 275 -27.74 -8.29 -15.08
C HIS A 275 -29.04 -7.78 -14.45
N HIS A 276 -28.99 -6.78 -13.59
CA HIS A 276 -30.18 -6.17 -13.00
C HIS A 276 -31.06 -5.47 -14.05
N ASP A 277 -30.45 -4.70 -14.95
CA ASP A 277 -31.16 -3.97 -16.00
C ASP A 277 -31.92 -4.92 -16.96
N ARG A 278 -31.37 -6.10 -17.27
CA ARG A 278 -32.04 -7.10 -18.09
C ARG A 278 -33.24 -7.74 -17.40
N HIS A 279 -33.18 -8.02 -16.09
CA HIS A 279 -34.31 -8.58 -15.35
C HIS A 279 -35.43 -7.57 -15.21
N THR A 280 -35.14 -6.29 -14.96
CA THR A 280 -36.14 -5.23 -14.86
C THR A 280 -36.79 -4.97 -16.23
N ALA A 281 -36.03 -4.93 -17.31
CA ALA A 281 -36.54 -4.77 -18.66
C ALA A 281 -37.41 -5.96 -19.11
N GLY A 282 -37.01 -7.20 -18.77
CA GLY A 282 -37.78 -8.40 -19.04
C GLY A 282 -39.14 -8.43 -18.32
N THR A 283 -39.16 -8.03 -17.05
CA THR A 283 -40.40 -7.97 -16.26
C THR A 283 -41.39 -6.92 -16.78
N ILE A 284 -40.89 -5.78 -17.27
CA ILE A 284 -41.74 -4.72 -17.87
C ILE A 284 -42.33 -5.20 -19.22
N ALA A 285 -41.53 -5.89 -20.03
CA ALA A 285 -41.97 -6.43 -21.33
C ALA A 285 -43.03 -7.53 -21.17
N GLU A 286 -42.90 -8.38 -20.15
CA GLU A 286 -43.85 -9.45 -19.86
C GLU A 286 -45.18 -8.92 -19.31
N THR A 287 -45.14 -7.80 -18.55
CA THR A 287 -46.34 -7.14 -18.05
C THR A 287 -47.12 -6.40 -19.15
N THR A 288 -46.48 -5.97 -20.24
CA THR A 288 -47.14 -5.25 -21.36
C THR A 288 -47.67 -6.18 -22.44
N LEU A 289 -47.37 -7.48 -22.44
CA LEU A 289 -47.84 -8.43 -23.46
C LEU A 289 -48.96 -9.35 -23.01
N ARG A 290 -49.61 -9.08 -21.86
CA ARG A 290 -50.80 -9.85 -21.44
C ARG A 290 -52.00 -9.39 -22.28
N PRO A 291 -52.59 -10.21 -23.19
CA PRO A 291 -53.77 -9.83 -23.93
C PRO A 291 -54.92 -9.69 -22.95
N THR A 292 -55.66 -8.57 -23.04
CA THR A 292 -56.92 -8.37 -22.35
C THR A 292 -57.91 -9.38 -22.91
N THR A 293 -58.08 -10.52 -22.25
CA THR A 293 -59.21 -11.41 -22.51
C THR A 293 -60.45 -10.75 -21.96
N ALA A 294 -61.44 -10.55 -22.84
CA ALA A 294 -62.76 -10.03 -22.51
C ALA A 294 -63.44 -10.87 -21.41
N PRO A 295 -64.23 -10.24 -20.52
CA PRO A 295 -64.92 -10.96 -19.45
C PRO A 295 -65.96 -11.92 -20.01
N PRO A 296 -66.06 -13.16 -19.46
CA PRO A 296 -67.13 -14.09 -19.86
C PRO A 296 -68.51 -13.57 -19.39
N VAL A 297 -69.47 -13.70 -20.28
CA VAL A 297 -70.90 -13.43 -20.03
C VAL A 297 -71.40 -14.37 -18.93
N VAL A 298 -71.93 -13.81 -17.83
CA VAL A 298 -72.53 -14.55 -16.71
C VAL A 298 -73.94 -14.92 -17.07
N GLU A 299 -74.26 -16.22 -17.21
CA GLU A 299 -75.59 -16.75 -17.17
C GLU A 299 -76.06 -16.90 -15.70
N PRO A 300 -77.36 -16.64 -15.35
CA PRO A 300 -77.84 -16.71 -13.99
C PRO A 300 -78.10 -18.16 -13.58
N THR A 301 -77.36 -18.66 -12.61
CA THR A 301 -77.63 -19.94 -11.98
C THR A 301 -78.40 -19.75 -10.65
N THR A 302 -79.42 -20.51 -10.52
CA THR A 302 -80.41 -20.64 -9.43
C THR A 302 -79.75 -20.93 -8.07
N VAL A 303 -80.35 -20.28 -7.04
CA VAL A 303 -79.98 -20.36 -5.62
C VAL A 303 -80.56 -21.64 -5.00
N ASP A 304 -79.73 -22.46 -4.36
CA ASP A 304 -80.10 -23.52 -3.43
C ASP A 304 -79.67 -23.19 -1.98
N PRO A 305 -80.39 -23.62 -0.94
CA PRO A 305 -80.34 -23.02 0.40
C PRO A 305 -79.24 -23.54 1.28
N VAL A 306 -78.75 -22.63 2.11
CA VAL A 306 -77.70 -22.78 3.13
C VAL A 306 -78.12 -23.69 4.28
N PRO A 307 -77.29 -24.67 4.76
CA PRO A 307 -77.45 -25.29 6.08
C PRO A 307 -76.66 -24.51 7.16
N PRO A 308 -77.09 -24.57 8.45
CA PRO A 308 -76.63 -23.67 9.49
C PRO A 308 -75.30 -24.11 10.17
N ASP A 309 -74.63 -23.11 10.64
CA ASP A 309 -73.66 -22.98 11.73
C ASP A 309 -72.85 -24.19 12.19
N ARG A 310 -71.51 -24.04 12.05
CA ARG A 310 -70.54 -24.63 12.97
C ARG A 310 -69.69 -23.52 13.61
N GLU A 311 -69.89 -23.41 14.95
CA GLU A 311 -69.08 -22.56 15.83
C GLU A 311 -67.60 -22.77 15.66
N HIS A 312 -66.84 -21.70 15.34
CA HIS A 312 -65.39 -21.68 15.42
C HIS A 312 -65.02 -21.17 16.83
N LYS A 313 -64.46 -22.10 17.62
CA LYS A 313 -63.74 -21.83 18.86
C LYS A 313 -62.56 -20.91 18.60
N VAL A 314 -62.55 -19.74 19.22
CA VAL A 314 -61.41 -18.81 19.35
C VAL A 314 -60.37 -19.44 20.28
N PRO A 315 -59.09 -19.56 19.92
CA PRO A 315 -58.04 -19.90 20.87
C PRO A 315 -57.70 -18.71 21.74
N GLN A 316 -57.76 -18.92 23.08
CA GLN A 316 -57.35 -17.95 24.09
C GLN A 316 -55.86 -17.63 23.98
N GLN A 317 -55.54 -16.34 24.03
CA GLN A 317 -54.18 -15.80 24.23
C GLN A 317 -53.61 -16.26 25.55
N THR A 318 -52.47 -16.96 25.51
CA THR A 318 -51.60 -17.21 26.66
C THR A 318 -50.70 -16.01 26.90
N GLY A 319 -50.50 -15.65 28.15
CA GLY A 319 -49.94 -14.47 28.76
C GLY A 319 -48.57 -13.97 28.34
N PRO A 320 -48.05 -12.90 28.97
CA PRO A 320 -46.90 -12.11 28.50
C PRO A 320 -45.58 -12.84 28.59
N PRO A 321 -44.57 -12.50 27.72
CA PRO A 321 -43.27 -13.16 27.68
C PRO A 321 -42.47 -12.86 28.95
N GLN A 322 -41.94 -13.92 29.55
CA GLN A 322 -41.03 -13.86 30.70
C GLN A 322 -39.69 -13.24 30.28
N GLN A 323 -39.26 -12.23 31.02
CA GLN A 323 -37.88 -11.66 30.94
C GLN A 323 -36.82 -12.70 31.33
N PRO A 324 -35.66 -12.76 30.62
CA PRO A 324 -34.59 -13.65 31.00
C PRO A 324 -33.95 -13.18 32.33
N LYS A 325 -33.68 -14.11 33.24
CA LYS A 325 -32.96 -13.90 34.50
C LYS A 325 -31.52 -13.45 34.24
N PRO A 326 -30.98 -12.48 34.98
CA PRO A 326 -29.58 -12.05 34.84
C PRO A 326 -28.62 -13.17 35.24
N SER A 327 -27.65 -13.48 34.38
CA SER A 327 -26.57 -14.44 34.65
C SER A 327 -25.52 -13.81 35.59
N HIS A 328 -25.13 -14.52 36.65
CA HIS A 328 -24.16 -14.08 37.66
C HIS A 328 -22.68 -14.07 37.19
N VAL A 329 -22.40 -14.17 35.89
CA VAL A 329 -21.02 -14.24 35.35
C VAL A 329 -20.38 -12.85 35.21
N VAL A 330 -21.18 -11.80 35.05
CA VAL A 330 -20.68 -10.42 34.80
C VAL A 330 -19.96 -9.81 36.02
N PRO A 331 -20.38 -9.97 37.29
CA PRO A 331 -19.68 -9.35 38.42
C PRO A 331 -18.31 -9.99 38.74
N VAL A 332 -18.10 -11.27 38.40
CA VAL A 332 -16.80 -11.96 38.69
C VAL A 332 -15.71 -11.48 37.71
N LEU A 333 -16.02 -11.25 36.44
CA LEU A 333 -15.07 -10.73 35.47
C LEU A 333 -14.66 -9.28 35.77
N MET A 334 -15.59 -8.44 36.26
CA MET A 334 -15.28 -7.04 36.63
C MET A 334 -14.35 -6.97 37.86
N THR A 335 -14.53 -7.86 38.86
CA THR A 335 -13.65 -7.90 40.03
C THR A 335 -12.23 -8.35 39.67
N LEU A 336 -12.07 -9.32 38.80
CA LEU A 336 -10.74 -9.76 38.33
C LEU A 336 -10.01 -8.66 37.54
N LEU A 337 -10.73 -7.87 36.78
CA LEU A 337 -10.14 -6.77 35.98
C LEU A 337 -9.67 -5.62 36.86
N ILE A 338 -10.42 -5.30 37.95
CA ILE A 338 -10.03 -4.26 38.91
C ILE A 338 -8.78 -4.71 39.74
N VAL A 339 -8.72 -5.97 40.12
CA VAL A 339 -7.54 -6.51 40.86
C VAL A 339 -6.30 -6.51 39.96
N GLY A 340 -6.45 -6.83 38.66
CA GLY A 340 -5.37 -6.76 37.68
C GLY A 340 -4.83 -5.34 37.47
N LEU A 341 -5.71 -4.35 37.38
CA LEU A 341 -5.32 -2.94 37.23
C LEU A 341 -4.61 -2.38 38.47
N LEU A 342 -5.01 -2.78 39.68
CA LEU A 342 -4.35 -2.37 40.91
C LEU A 342 -2.96 -3.00 41.03
N ALA A 343 -2.77 -4.24 40.57
CA ALA A 343 -1.45 -4.88 40.57
C ALA A 343 -0.47 -4.20 39.58
N VAL A 344 -0.94 -3.82 38.39
CA VAL A 344 -0.12 -3.09 37.42
C VAL A 344 0.21 -1.68 37.92
N GLY A 345 -0.74 -0.97 38.55
CA GLY A 345 -0.50 0.34 39.16
C GLY A 345 0.55 0.28 40.26
N GLY A 346 0.54 -0.79 41.09
CA GLY A 346 1.54 -1.00 42.15
C GLY A 346 2.96 -1.22 41.60
N VAL A 347 3.10 -1.98 40.50
CA VAL A 347 4.42 -2.22 39.87
C VAL A 347 4.98 -0.95 39.25
N VAL A 348 4.14 -0.15 38.56
CA VAL A 348 4.56 1.12 37.96
C VAL A 348 4.99 2.13 39.04
N ALA A 349 4.25 2.23 40.15
CA ALA A 349 4.62 3.09 41.27
C ALA A 349 5.94 2.66 41.94
N TRP A 350 6.16 1.34 42.11
CA TRP A 350 7.40 0.80 42.67
C TRP A 350 8.61 1.07 41.77
N LEU A 351 8.46 0.94 40.44
CA LEU A 351 9.50 1.27 39.45
C LEU A 351 9.84 2.77 39.47
N ALA A 352 8.85 3.64 39.56
CA ALA A 352 9.06 5.09 39.63
C ALA A 352 9.81 5.53 40.89
N VAL A 353 9.53 4.93 42.03
CA VAL A 353 10.23 5.21 43.31
C VAL A 353 11.67 4.68 43.27
N ASN A 354 11.91 3.56 42.63
CA ASN A 354 13.23 2.93 42.57
C ASN A 354 14.19 3.58 41.58
N GLN A 355 13.70 4.40 40.61
CA GLN A 355 14.52 5.18 39.69
C GLN A 355 14.98 6.55 40.25
N GLY A 356 14.48 6.95 41.43
CA GLY A 356 14.81 8.24 42.05
C GLY A 356 16.08 8.26 42.93
N ASN A 357 16.82 7.16 43.04
CA ASN A 357 17.89 7.07 44.03
C ASN A 357 19.27 6.71 43.44
N SER A 358 19.67 7.32 42.35
CA SER A 358 21.05 7.29 41.84
C SER A 358 21.39 8.61 41.12
N GLY A 359 21.81 9.56 41.91
CA GLY A 359 22.35 10.83 41.42
C GLY A 359 23.12 11.51 42.56
N GLU A 360 24.37 11.54 42.51
CA GLU A 360 25.28 12.60 42.95
C GLU A 360 26.70 12.07 42.90
N ALA A 361 27.49 12.57 41.99
CA ALA A 361 28.89 12.93 42.29
C ALA A 361 29.56 13.62 41.10
N SER A 362 29.94 14.82 41.41
CA SER A 362 31.23 15.46 41.16
C SER A 362 31.51 16.15 39.84
N SER A 363 31.44 17.44 39.94
CA SER A 363 32.06 18.50 39.08
C SER A 363 33.60 18.46 39.15
N ALA A 364 34.29 18.55 38.02
CA ALA A 364 35.63 19.11 37.90
C ALA A 364 35.83 19.78 36.51
N PRO A 365 36.73 20.81 36.41
CA PRO A 365 36.57 21.92 35.48
C PRO A 365 37.30 21.76 34.14
N ALA A 366 36.85 22.54 33.15
CA ALA A 366 37.43 22.66 31.83
C ALA A 366 38.82 23.33 31.84
N PRO A 367 39.73 22.96 30.91
CA PRO A 367 40.84 23.84 30.53
C PRO A 367 40.52 24.52 29.21
N SER A 368 40.71 25.84 29.24
CA SER A 368 40.78 26.75 28.10
C SER A 368 42.05 26.45 27.27
N THR A 369 41.90 26.36 25.96
CA THR A 369 43.07 26.50 25.05
C THR A 369 42.71 27.29 23.80
N THR A 370 43.30 28.35 23.76
CA THR A 370 43.85 29.35 22.81
C THR A 370 43.80 28.96 21.34
N THR A 371 43.21 29.87 20.58
CA THR A 371 43.26 30.05 19.14
C THR A 371 44.70 30.16 18.60
N ALA A 372 45.03 29.39 17.57
CA ALA A 372 46.15 29.67 16.66
C ALA A 372 45.67 29.48 15.23
N ALA A 373 45.59 30.56 14.49
CA ALA A 373 45.41 30.62 13.06
C ALA A 373 46.67 30.14 12.35
N LEU A 374 46.55 29.23 11.39
CA LEU A 374 47.62 28.95 10.42
C LEU A 374 47.05 29.07 9.00
N ALA A 375 47.81 29.84 8.22
CA ALA A 375 47.56 30.28 6.87
C ALA A 375 47.55 29.14 5.84
N ALA A 376 46.72 29.32 4.81
CA ALA A 376 46.71 28.50 3.60
C ALA A 376 47.93 28.83 2.70
N PRO A 377 48.49 27.89 1.97
CA PRO A 377 49.45 28.16 0.89
C PRO A 377 48.71 28.35 -0.45
N GLU A 378 49.11 29.43 -1.13
CA GLU A 378 48.73 29.76 -2.51
C GLU A 378 49.33 28.78 -3.51
N LEU A 379 48.54 28.42 -4.54
CA LEU A 379 48.97 27.72 -5.74
C LEU A 379 49.35 28.73 -6.83
N PRO A 380 50.44 28.50 -7.60
CA PRO A 380 50.88 29.38 -8.66
C PRO A 380 50.03 29.24 -9.94
N PRO A 381 49.98 30.29 -10.81
CA PRO A 381 49.14 30.32 -12.00
C PRO A 381 49.76 29.52 -13.17
N VAL A 382 48.91 28.76 -13.86
CA VAL A 382 49.25 28.04 -15.09
C VAL A 382 48.99 28.93 -16.30
N ASP A 383 50.06 29.13 -17.09
CA ASP A 383 50.13 29.91 -18.32
C ASP A 383 49.39 29.17 -19.48
N ARG A 384 48.54 29.90 -20.18
CA ARG A 384 47.89 29.45 -21.43
C ARG A 384 48.79 29.79 -22.59
N ARG A 385 49.25 28.79 -23.35
CA ARG A 385 49.50 28.84 -24.84
C ARG A 385 50.09 27.52 -25.30
N GLN A 386 49.34 26.78 -26.11
CA GLN A 386 49.82 26.31 -27.44
C GLN A 386 48.76 25.42 -28.12
N ALA A 387 48.51 25.72 -29.38
CA ALA A 387 47.56 25.08 -30.26
C ALA A 387 48.22 23.88 -31.03
N PRO A 388 47.54 23.16 -31.94
CA PRO A 388 47.47 21.71 -31.99
C PRO A 388 48.47 21.09 -32.96
N ILE A 389 48.88 19.83 -32.67
CA ILE A 389 49.67 18.98 -33.59
C ILE A 389 48.76 17.79 -33.99
N ALA A 390 48.73 17.56 -35.32
CA ALA A 390 47.98 16.50 -35.99
C ALA A 390 48.52 15.09 -35.70
N PRO A 391 47.72 14.03 -35.88
CA PRO A 391 48.08 12.68 -35.44
C PRO A 391 49.00 11.94 -36.43
N SER A 392 50.06 11.34 -35.89
CA SER A 392 50.88 10.33 -36.58
C SER A 392 50.24 8.95 -36.43
N ALA A 393 50.20 8.24 -37.54
CA ALA A 393 49.70 6.87 -37.65
C ALA A 393 50.57 5.88 -36.86
N GLU A 394 49.96 5.15 -35.92
CA GLU A 394 50.55 3.97 -35.31
C GLU A 394 50.06 2.68 -35.97
N THR A 395 51.02 1.82 -36.26
CA THR A 395 50.91 0.47 -36.81
C THR A 395 50.07 -0.46 -35.91
N PRO A 396 49.26 -1.39 -36.47
CA PRO A 396 48.40 -2.27 -35.68
C PRO A 396 49.24 -3.35 -34.96
N VAL A 397 49.06 -3.42 -33.65
CA VAL A 397 49.51 -4.53 -32.80
C VAL A 397 48.59 -5.76 -33.07
N PRO A 398 49.13 -6.98 -33.23
CA PRO A 398 48.35 -8.17 -33.52
C PRO A 398 47.45 -8.52 -32.33
N ALA A 399 46.16 -8.79 -32.63
CA ALA A 399 45.16 -9.27 -31.68
C ALA A 399 45.62 -10.58 -31.00
N PRO A 400 45.38 -10.75 -29.69
CA PRO A 400 45.57 -12.04 -29.03
C PRO A 400 44.56 -13.06 -29.58
N ALA A 401 45.02 -14.29 -29.76
CA ALA A 401 44.26 -15.43 -30.25
C ALA A 401 43.01 -15.69 -29.42
N PRO A 402 41.91 -16.20 -30.03
CA PRO A 402 40.69 -16.47 -29.31
C PRO A 402 40.92 -17.59 -28.30
N THR A 403 40.76 -17.28 -27.01
CA THR A 403 40.60 -18.25 -25.94
C THR A 403 39.37 -19.09 -26.24
N SER A 404 39.53 -20.40 -26.20
CA SER A 404 38.47 -21.42 -26.38
C SER A 404 37.19 -21.07 -25.61
N PRO A 405 35.98 -21.35 -26.16
CA PRO A 405 34.74 -21.05 -25.52
C PRO A 405 34.67 -21.82 -24.19
N VAL A 406 34.67 -21.08 -23.08
CA VAL A 406 34.23 -21.61 -21.79
C VAL A 406 32.75 -21.98 -21.99
N THR A 407 32.44 -23.26 -21.91
CA THR A 407 31.05 -23.75 -21.94
C THR A 407 30.24 -22.95 -20.93
N ALA A 408 29.32 -22.11 -21.41
CA ALA A 408 28.41 -21.33 -20.57
C ALA A 408 27.68 -22.29 -19.63
N ARG A 409 27.83 -22.08 -18.33
CA ARG A 409 27.13 -22.87 -17.31
C ARG A 409 25.63 -22.57 -17.39
N SER A 410 24.80 -23.59 -17.15
CA SER A 410 23.34 -23.41 -17.13
C SER A 410 22.98 -22.27 -16.15
N GLY A 411 22.24 -21.26 -16.64
CA GLY A 411 21.83 -20.11 -15.83
C GLY A 411 22.84 -18.99 -15.72
N ASP A 412 24.03 -19.08 -16.34
CA ASP A 412 24.98 -17.98 -16.37
C ASP A 412 24.43 -16.80 -17.20
N LEU A 413 24.48 -15.60 -16.62
CA LEU A 413 23.96 -14.38 -17.23
C LEU A 413 24.97 -13.69 -18.17
N GLY A 414 26.16 -14.27 -18.37
CA GLY A 414 27.23 -13.71 -19.22
C GLY A 414 27.88 -12.45 -18.65
N LEU A 415 27.85 -12.27 -17.32
CA LEU A 415 28.45 -11.13 -16.64
C LEU A 415 29.95 -11.32 -16.47
N SER A 416 30.67 -10.24 -16.13
CA SER A 416 32.11 -10.28 -15.85
C SER A 416 32.49 -11.20 -14.68
N ILE A 417 31.59 -11.40 -13.73
CA ILE A 417 31.70 -12.36 -12.63
C ILE A 417 30.89 -13.60 -13.02
N PRO A 418 31.47 -14.80 -13.10
CA PRO A 418 30.77 -16.03 -13.46
C PRO A 418 29.82 -16.45 -12.34
N ILE A 419 28.71 -17.15 -12.72
CA ILE A 419 27.77 -17.70 -11.77
C ILE A 419 28.43 -18.66 -10.77
N ALA A 420 28.20 -18.48 -9.49
CA ALA A 420 28.74 -19.30 -8.43
C ALA A 420 27.88 -20.54 -8.19
N GLN A 421 28.54 -21.68 -7.86
CA GLN A 421 27.90 -22.90 -7.39
C GLN A 421 28.44 -23.25 -5.99
N PRO A 422 27.89 -22.64 -4.94
CA PRO A 422 28.37 -22.89 -3.58
C PRO A 422 28.07 -24.33 -3.14
N ARG A 423 28.86 -24.83 -2.20
CA ARG A 423 28.59 -26.13 -1.54
C ARG A 423 27.53 -25.91 -0.45
N CYS A 424 26.62 -26.89 -0.29
CA CYS A 424 25.63 -26.89 0.77
C CYS A 424 26.22 -27.52 2.04
N ASP A 425 27.20 -26.88 2.64
CA ASP A 425 28.04 -27.38 3.72
C ASP A 425 27.85 -26.63 5.04
N GLY A 426 26.76 -25.86 5.18
CA GLY A 426 26.47 -25.04 6.34
C GLY A 426 27.21 -23.68 6.34
N THR A 427 27.76 -23.26 5.22
CA THR A 427 28.32 -21.90 5.12
C THR A 427 27.21 -20.87 5.15
N GLY A 428 27.35 -19.86 6.01
CA GLY A 428 26.51 -18.68 6.06
C GLY A 428 26.85 -17.70 4.97
N ILE A 429 25.85 -17.14 4.35
CA ILE A 429 25.97 -16.05 3.36
C ILE A 429 25.14 -14.86 3.79
N VAL A 430 25.53 -13.69 3.33
CA VAL A 430 24.74 -12.46 3.43
C VAL A 430 24.26 -12.10 2.03
N VAL A 431 22.96 -12.20 1.81
CA VAL A 431 22.32 -11.80 0.55
C VAL A 431 22.22 -10.28 0.55
N VAL A 432 22.73 -9.66 -0.51
CA VAL A 432 22.78 -8.19 -0.69
C VAL A 432 21.81 -7.71 -1.77
N GLY A 433 21.17 -8.64 -2.48
CA GLY A 433 20.15 -8.35 -3.48
C GLY A 433 19.66 -9.61 -4.16
N SER A 434 18.45 -9.57 -4.69
CA SER A 434 17.82 -10.68 -5.43
C SER A 434 17.18 -10.15 -6.71
N ALA A 435 17.53 -10.75 -7.85
CA ALA A 435 16.92 -10.46 -9.14
C ALA A 435 15.84 -11.52 -9.41
N ILE A 436 14.60 -11.06 -9.56
CA ILE A 436 13.40 -11.91 -9.67
C ILE A 436 12.60 -11.66 -10.94
N THR A 437 12.90 -10.59 -11.69
CA THR A 437 12.12 -10.18 -12.87
C THR A 437 12.63 -10.85 -14.14
N PRO A 438 11.81 -11.67 -14.84
CA PRO A 438 12.19 -12.26 -16.12
C PRO A 438 12.59 -11.19 -17.15
N GLY A 439 13.69 -11.45 -17.85
CA GLY A 439 14.23 -10.52 -18.86
C GLY A 439 15.12 -9.41 -18.30
N GLN A 440 15.18 -9.17 -16.98
CA GLN A 440 16.00 -8.14 -16.34
C GLN A 440 17.10 -8.73 -15.43
N TYR A 441 17.21 -10.05 -15.33
CA TYR A 441 18.14 -10.71 -14.40
C TYR A 441 19.60 -10.21 -14.51
N ALA A 442 20.10 -10.07 -15.74
CA ALA A 442 21.49 -9.65 -15.96
C ALA A 442 21.73 -8.20 -15.49
N GLU A 443 20.79 -7.29 -15.79
CA GLU A 443 20.87 -5.89 -15.40
C GLU A 443 20.78 -5.73 -13.86
N ASP A 444 19.84 -6.42 -13.24
CA ASP A 444 19.64 -6.38 -11.79
C ASP A 444 20.84 -6.96 -11.04
N VAL A 445 21.33 -8.14 -11.44
CA VAL A 445 22.52 -8.76 -10.84
C VAL A 445 23.75 -7.88 -11.02
N GLN A 446 23.97 -7.31 -12.22
CA GLN A 446 25.08 -6.41 -12.48
C GLN A 446 25.02 -5.17 -11.58
N ARG A 447 23.84 -4.59 -11.37
CA ARG A 447 23.62 -3.45 -10.48
C ARG A 447 24.00 -3.78 -9.03
N PHE A 448 23.61 -4.95 -8.51
CA PHE A 448 23.95 -5.39 -7.16
C PHE A 448 25.44 -5.69 -7.02
N LEU A 449 26.09 -6.29 -8.03
CA LEU A 449 27.52 -6.56 -8.02
C LEU A 449 28.36 -5.27 -8.00
N VAL A 450 27.91 -4.23 -8.71
CA VAL A 450 28.54 -2.90 -8.70
C VAL A 450 28.35 -2.20 -7.35
N ALA A 451 27.14 -2.27 -6.79
CA ALA A 451 26.83 -1.67 -5.48
C ALA A 451 27.58 -2.35 -4.32
N HIS A 452 27.89 -3.65 -4.45
CA HIS A 452 28.52 -4.45 -3.39
C HIS A 452 29.77 -5.17 -3.91
N PRO A 453 30.91 -4.46 -4.08
CA PRO A 453 32.14 -5.06 -4.58
C PRO A 453 32.58 -6.28 -3.75
N GLY A 454 33.09 -7.30 -4.43
CA GLY A 454 33.50 -8.57 -3.80
C GLY A 454 32.32 -9.54 -3.54
N SER A 455 31.15 -9.27 -4.04
CA SER A 455 30.01 -10.20 -4.04
C SER A 455 30.12 -11.19 -5.21
N SER A 456 29.46 -12.33 -5.05
CA SER A 456 29.21 -13.34 -6.08
C SER A 456 27.71 -13.45 -6.32
N TYR A 457 27.29 -14.08 -7.42
CA TYR A 457 25.87 -14.38 -7.63
C TYR A 457 25.66 -15.88 -7.92
N LEU A 458 24.46 -16.35 -7.57
CA LEU A 458 24.01 -17.71 -7.79
C LEU A 458 22.56 -17.71 -8.28
N ARG A 459 22.14 -18.82 -8.89
CA ARG A 459 20.74 -19.10 -9.17
C ARG A 459 20.21 -20.06 -8.11
N THR A 460 19.17 -19.66 -7.38
CA THR A 460 18.79 -20.36 -6.13
C THR A 460 18.27 -21.77 -6.35
N ASP A 461 17.56 -22.03 -7.46
CA ASP A 461 17.04 -23.36 -7.83
C ASP A 461 18.14 -24.34 -8.33
N GLN A 462 19.36 -23.85 -8.53
CA GLN A 462 20.55 -24.63 -8.90
C GLN A 462 21.60 -24.65 -7.79
N ALA A 463 21.27 -24.08 -6.61
CA ALA A 463 22.15 -24.00 -5.46
C ALA A 463 21.66 -24.93 -4.32
N CYS A 464 21.49 -24.39 -3.10
CA CYS A 464 21.12 -25.19 -1.93
C CYS A 464 19.62 -25.13 -1.65
N PRO A 465 18.98 -26.25 -1.21
CA PRO A 465 17.57 -26.30 -0.86
C PRO A 465 17.14 -25.31 0.23
N SER A 466 18.08 -24.88 1.08
CA SER A 466 17.88 -23.84 2.09
C SER A 466 17.63 -22.43 1.55
N LEU A 467 17.73 -22.24 0.24
CA LEU A 467 17.35 -21.01 -0.44
C LEU A 467 15.99 -21.17 -1.11
N ARG A 468 15.20 -20.09 -1.15
CA ARG A 468 13.92 -20.09 -1.87
C ARG A 468 14.18 -20.35 -3.35
N GLN A 469 13.57 -21.42 -3.89
CA GLN A 469 13.91 -21.96 -5.20
C GLN A 469 13.32 -21.15 -6.36
N ALA A 470 12.16 -20.53 -6.17
CA ALA A 470 11.47 -19.74 -7.19
C ALA A 470 10.61 -18.65 -6.53
N THR A 471 10.17 -17.67 -7.32
CA THR A 471 9.11 -16.73 -6.95
C THR A 471 7.76 -17.44 -6.88
N ASP A 472 6.71 -16.75 -6.42
CA ASP A 472 5.35 -17.31 -6.38
C ASP A 472 4.80 -17.62 -7.77
N GLU A 473 5.28 -16.91 -8.79
CA GLU A 473 4.95 -17.13 -10.21
C GLU A 473 5.81 -18.27 -10.84
N GLY A 474 6.68 -18.92 -10.08
CA GLY A 474 7.56 -19.98 -10.56
C GLY A 474 8.81 -19.50 -11.30
N ASN A 475 9.12 -18.21 -11.28
CA ASN A 475 10.30 -17.65 -11.93
C ASN A 475 11.58 -17.94 -11.13
N PRO A 476 12.75 -18.20 -11.79
CA PRO A 476 14.01 -18.37 -11.09
C PRO A 476 14.44 -17.10 -10.36
N ILE A 477 15.15 -17.30 -9.23
CA ILE A 477 15.71 -16.22 -8.42
C ILE A 477 17.22 -16.24 -8.56
N TYR A 478 17.82 -15.08 -8.84
CA TYR A 478 19.27 -14.89 -8.79
C TYR A 478 19.62 -14.08 -7.54
N ALA A 479 20.36 -14.67 -6.61
CA ALA A 479 20.81 -14.01 -5.39
C ALA A 479 22.25 -13.53 -5.54
N VAL A 480 22.49 -12.26 -5.21
CA VAL A 480 23.83 -11.68 -5.08
C VAL A 480 24.19 -11.70 -3.60
N TYR A 481 25.37 -12.25 -3.26
CA TYR A 481 25.73 -12.54 -1.89
C TYR A 481 27.22 -12.38 -1.59
N LYS A 482 27.54 -12.26 -0.29
CA LYS A 482 28.91 -12.37 0.27
C LYS A 482 28.98 -13.58 1.20
N ALA A 483 30.05 -14.36 1.12
CA ALA A 483 30.29 -15.46 2.07
C ALA A 483 30.68 -14.90 3.44
N ALA A 484 30.07 -15.43 4.52
CA ALA A 484 30.22 -14.91 5.87
C ALA A 484 30.88 -15.90 6.86
N GLY A 485 31.04 -17.17 6.48
CA GLY A 485 31.59 -18.21 7.38
C GLY A 485 30.51 -19.12 7.98
N LYS A 486 30.85 -19.92 9.01
CA LYS A 486 29.97 -20.97 9.56
C LYS A 486 29.39 -20.65 10.94
N SER A 487 29.35 -19.40 11.35
CA SER A 487 28.75 -19.00 12.63
C SER A 487 27.74 -17.88 12.45
N THR A 488 26.71 -17.85 13.29
CA THR A 488 25.71 -16.78 13.33
C THR A 488 26.37 -15.41 13.55
N ASP A 489 27.35 -15.32 14.44
CA ASP A 489 28.05 -14.07 14.73
C ASP A 489 28.80 -13.51 13.50
N ALA A 490 29.44 -14.38 12.71
CA ALA A 490 30.11 -13.97 11.47
C ALA A 490 29.10 -13.44 10.44
N VAL A 491 27.97 -14.13 10.27
CA VAL A 491 26.89 -13.68 9.39
C VAL A 491 26.32 -12.34 9.86
N CYS A 492 25.99 -12.21 11.15
CA CYS A 492 25.39 -10.99 11.69
C CYS A 492 26.36 -9.80 11.70
N THR A 493 27.66 -10.05 11.87
CA THR A 493 28.68 -9.01 11.72
C THR A 493 28.72 -8.49 10.28
N LEU A 494 28.62 -9.37 9.30
CA LEU A 494 28.62 -8.99 7.88
C LEU A 494 27.30 -8.34 7.48
N VAL A 495 26.14 -8.81 7.98
CA VAL A 495 24.84 -8.16 7.76
C VAL A 495 24.89 -6.71 8.23
N ARG A 496 25.37 -6.45 9.45
CA ARG A 496 25.51 -5.08 9.98
C ARG A 496 26.49 -4.21 9.18
N ALA A 497 27.56 -4.82 8.64
CA ALA A 497 28.53 -4.10 7.82
C ALA A 497 28.02 -3.76 6.41
N VAL A 498 27.10 -4.55 5.87
CA VAL A 498 26.50 -4.33 4.53
C VAL A 498 25.32 -3.35 4.61
N GLY A 499 24.49 -3.41 5.67
CA GLY A 499 23.37 -2.47 5.89
C GLY A 499 21.98 -3.13 5.85
N GLU A 500 20.93 -2.29 5.95
CA GLU A 500 19.57 -2.67 6.29
C GLU A 500 18.84 -3.59 5.30
N ASP A 501 19.26 -3.65 4.04
CA ASP A 501 18.62 -4.53 3.03
C ASP A 501 19.27 -5.92 2.94
N ALA A 502 20.33 -6.17 3.73
CA ALA A 502 21.05 -7.43 3.72
C ALA A 502 20.54 -8.39 4.78
N TYR A 503 20.44 -9.67 4.44
CA TYR A 503 20.00 -10.70 5.39
C TYR A 503 20.83 -11.96 5.29
N GLY A 504 20.95 -12.68 6.41
CA GLY A 504 21.72 -13.91 6.52
C GLY A 504 20.94 -15.15 6.11
N LYS A 505 21.59 -16.07 5.38
CA LYS A 505 21.08 -17.39 5.02
C LYS A 505 22.15 -18.46 5.23
N TRP A 506 21.72 -19.69 5.49
CA TRP A 506 22.59 -20.85 5.47
C TRP A 506 22.60 -21.51 4.08
N LEU A 507 23.73 -21.98 3.63
CA LEU A 507 23.85 -22.85 2.46
C LEU A 507 23.96 -24.29 2.96
N ASP A 508 22.83 -24.92 3.18
CA ASP A 508 22.74 -26.32 3.64
C ASP A 508 21.57 -27.07 2.98
N LEU A 509 21.33 -28.32 3.41
CA LEU A 509 20.33 -29.22 2.84
C LEU A 509 19.05 -29.29 3.68
N THR A 510 18.99 -28.67 4.86
CA THR A 510 17.99 -28.95 5.90
C THR A 510 17.26 -27.72 6.42
N THR A 511 17.87 -26.53 6.33
CA THR A 511 17.26 -25.29 6.79
C THR A 511 16.09 -24.91 5.88
N ASP A 512 14.98 -24.49 6.48
CA ASP A 512 13.79 -24.03 5.76
C ASP A 512 14.15 -22.86 4.82
N PRO A 513 13.71 -22.88 3.55
CA PRO A 513 14.00 -21.83 2.58
C PRO A 513 13.50 -20.44 2.98
N THR A 514 12.52 -20.34 3.86
CA THR A 514 11.99 -19.06 4.37
C THR A 514 12.77 -18.54 5.57
N PHE A 515 13.54 -19.39 6.26
CA PHE A 515 14.31 -19.01 7.44
C PHE A 515 15.37 -17.96 7.10
N ILE A 516 15.36 -16.86 7.85
CA ILE A 516 16.38 -15.81 7.84
C ILE A 516 17.13 -15.87 9.18
N ILE A 517 18.46 -15.82 9.13
CA ILE A 517 19.29 -15.84 10.35
C ILE A 517 18.96 -14.57 11.15
N PRO A 518 18.42 -14.68 12.38
CA PRO A 518 18.11 -13.52 13.20
C PRO A 518 19.38 -12.86 13.68
N CYS A 519 19.56 -11.59 13.30
CA CYS A 519 20.69 -10.77 13.71
C CYS A 519 20.18 -9.65 14.62
N PRO A 520 20.47 -9.69 15.96
CA PRO A 520 20.06 -8.67 16.92
C PRO A 520 20.75 -7.31 16.71
#